data_68f4a6c86619a90a0a84d104b8195820
#
_entry.id   68f4a6c86619a90a0a84d104b8195820
#
_cell.length_a   1.000
_cell.length_b   1.000
_cell.length_c   1.000
_cell.angle_alpha   90.00
_cell.angle_beta   90.00
_cell.angle_gamma   90.00
#
_symmetry.space_group_name_H-M   'P 1'
#
loop_
_entity.id
_entity.type
_entity.pdbx_description
1 polymer ?
#
loop_
_entity_poly.entity_id
_entity_poly.type
_entity_poly.pdbx_seq_one_letter_code
_entity_poly.pdbx_strand_id
1 'polypeptide(L)'
;MGFFDKLKSTAVNTVSSSVSSAARQMTDKARHGVQDAVNSAVKSVGTKRESFKFSSLPQSLEELQALPEASLDTPYKTAALAVLALCAYTANREAGTEMLNWLRGPRPMNGQDVSFLNDRFRDGKTYLPFTYFSGSTPDNGYTPTQPYTLVIQSDHTSNDEAGYMKLFIPCGGADAPRPIKLRQRGSDGKWFLWEQYLLTGVQLPKEQDPWA
;
A
#
# COMPACT_ATOMS: atom_id res chain seq x y z
N MET A 1 -68.21 6.13 -28.57
CA MET A 1 -66.97 5.65 -27.94
C MET A 1 -67.22 5.43 -26.49
N GLY A 2 -67.31 4.19 -26.10
CA GLY A 2 -67.80 3.82 -24.77
C GLY A 2 -66.76 3.91 -23.68
N PHE A 3 -67.23 4.12 -22.45
CA PHE A 3 -66.45 4.17 -21.21
C PHE A 3 -65.47 2.94 -21.06
N PHE A 4 -65.87 1.79 -21.57
CA PHE A 4 -65.04 0.56 -21.58
C PHE A 4 -63.81 0.61 -22.51
N ASP A 5 -63.85 1.38 -23.59
CA ASP A 5 -62.67 1.53 -24.49
C ASP A 5 -61.62 2.43 -23.86
N LYS A 6 -62.04 3.43 -23.07
CA LYS A 6 -61.12 4.31 -22.33
C LYS A 6 -60.42 3.58 -21.16
N LEU A 7 -61.13 2.68 -20.48
CA LEU A 7 -60.59 1.84 -19.42
C LEU A 7 -59.54 0.82 -19.97
N LYS A 8 -59.83 0.20 -21.11
CA LYS A 8 -58.84 -0.73 -21.74
C LYS A 8 -57.59 -0.02 -22.22
N SER A 9 -57.67 1.15 -22.82
CA SER A 9 -56.52 1.92 -23.24
C SER A 9 -55.63 2.39 -22.05
N THR A 10 -56.28 2.80 -20.95
CA THR A 10 -55.54 3.20 -19.74
C THR A 10 -54.84 2.02 -19.08
N ALA A 11 -55.49 0.87 -18.99
CA ALA A 11 -54.89 -0.35 -18.42
C ALA A 11 -53.70 -0.85 -19.24
N VAL A 12 -53.80 -0.87 -20.56
CA VAL A 12 -52.72 -1.29 -21.48
C VAL A 12 -51.52 -0.33 -21.38
N ASN A 13 -51.74 0.96 -21.32
CA ASN A 13 -50.68 1.95 -21.20
C ASN A 13 -49.96 1.87 -19.84
N THR A 14 -50.68 1.61 -18.75
CA THR A 14 -50.10 1.47 -17.42
C THR A 14 -49.27 0.20 -17.30
N VAL A 15 -49.71 -0.93 -17.85
CA VAL A 15 -48.95 -2.18 -17.87
C VAL A 15 -47.71 -2.06 -18.74
N SER A 16 -47.83 -1.43 -19.92
CA SER A 16 -46.71 -1.20 -20.84
C SER A 16 -45.62 -0.31 -20.24
N SER A 17 -45.98 0.74 -19.48
CA SER A 17 -45.06 1.63 -18.82
C SER A 17 -44.35 0.96 -17.64
N SER A 18 -45.06 0.14 -16.86
CA SER A 18 -44.46 -0.61 -15.75
C SER A 18 -43.53 -1.73 -16.19
N VAL A 19 -43.84 -2.44 -17.27
CA VAL A 19 -42.96 -3.46 -17.87
C VAL A 19 -41.70 -2.84 -18.47
N SER A 20 -41.82 -1.67 -19.15
CA SER A 20 -40.66 -0.99 -19.69
C SER A 20 -39.76 -0.36 -18.62
N SER A 21 -40.29 0.11 -17.50
CA SER A 21 -39.49 0.59 -16.35
C SER A 21 -38.79 -0.56 -15.61
N ALA A 22 -39.47 -1.69 -15.43
CA ALA A 22 -38.86 -2.89 -14.84
C ALA A 22 -37.75 -3.46 -15.72
N ALA A 23 -37.97 -3.51 -17.05
CA ALA A 23 -36.94 -3.97 -17.99
C ALA A 23 -35.71 -3.04 -18.02
N ARG A 24 -35.91 -1.71 -17.93
CA ARG A 24 -34.78 -0.74 -17.78
C ARG A 24 -34.01 -0.93 -16.48
N GLN A 25 -34.69 -1.09 -15.37
CA GLN A 25 -34.03 -1.33 -14.07
C GLN A 25 -33.26 -2.65 -14.05
N MET A 26 -33.75 -3.71 -14.70
CA MET A 26 -33.02 -4.98 -14.84
C MET A 26 -31.78 -4.84 -15.73
N THR A 27 -31.84 -4.10 -16.82
CA THR A 27 -30.67 -3.85 -17.69
C THR A 27 -29.63 -2.97 -16.99
N ASP A 28 -30.03 -1.98 -16.24
CA ASP A 28 -29.10 -1.12 -15.49
C ASP A 28 -28.43 -1.89 -14.35
N LYS A 29 -29.16 -2.70 -13.61
CA LYS A 29 -28.61 -3.56 -12.56
C LYS A 29 -27.66 -4.62 -13.11
N ALA A 30 -27.97 -5.20 -14.26
CA ALA A 30 -27.09 -6.13 -14.95
C ALA A 30 -25.82 -5.44 -15.48
N ARG A 31 -25.94 -4.22 -16.04
CA ARG A 31 -24.78 -3.41 -16.48
C ARG A 31 -23.87 -3.05 -15.32
N HIS A 32 -24.42 -2.60 -14.18
CA HIS A 32 -23.63 -2.31 -12.99
C HIS A 32 -22.92 -3.58 -12.47
N GLY A 33 -23.61 -4.70 -12.38
CA GLY A 33 -23.01 -5.97 -11.95
C GLY A 33 -21.89 -6.45 -12.88
N VAL A 34 -22.05 -6.28 -14.20
CA VAL A 34 -20.99 -6.59 -15.18
C VAL A 34 -19.82 -5.60 -15.05
N GLN A 35 -20.12 -4.31 -14.88
CA GLN A 35 -19.08 -3.28 -14.73
C GLN A 35 -18.29 -3.50 -13.44
N ASP A 36 -18.95 -3.85 -12.33
CA ASP A 36 -18.29 -4.16 -11.07
C ASP A 36 -17.47 -5.43 -11.17
N ALA A 37 -17.94 -6.47 -11.86
CA ALA A 37 -17.19 -7.69 -12.13
C ALA A 37 -15.97 -7.44 -13.02
N VAL A 38 -16.11 -6.61 -14.06
CA VAL A 38 -14.99 -6.20 -14.93
C VAL A 38 -14.00 -5.37 -14.16
N ASN A 39 -14.43 -4.39 -13.39
CA ASN A 39 -13.54 -3.57 -12.55
C ASN A 39 -12.81 -4.41 -11.49
N SER A 40 -13.49 -5.41 -10.91
CA SER A 40 -12.91 -6.36 -9.97
C SER A 40 -11.87 -7.26 -10.65
N ALA A 41 -12.19 -7.75 -11.85
CA ALA A 41 -11.26 -8.57 -12.65
C ALA A 41 -10.06 -7.75 -13.12
N VAL A 42 -10.24 -6.51 -13.57
CA VAL A 42 -9.15 -5.60 -13.95
C VAL A 42 -8.26 -5.28 -12.74
N LYS A 43 -8.84 -5.07 -11.55
CA LYS A 43 -8.08 -4.90 -10.31
C LYS A 43 -7.25 -6.14 -9.96
N SER A 44 -7.76 -7.34 -10.19
CA SER A 44 -7.07 -8.60 -9.87
C SER A 44 -5.94 -8.93 -10.85
N VAL A 45 -6.08 -8.57 -12.11
CA VAL A 45 -5.08 -8.84 -13.17
C VAL A 45 -3.82 -7.98 -13.03
N GLY A 46 -3.91 -6.81 -12.35
CA GLY A 46 -2.79 -5.90 -12.14
C GLY A 46 -2.07 -6.02 -10.79
N THR A 47 -2.54 -6.88 -9.88
CA THR A 47 -1.98 -6.97 -8.53
C THR A 47 -0.93 -8.07 -8.44
N LYS A 48 0.34 -7.68 -8.35
CA LYS A 48 1.44 -8.58 -8.01
C LYS A 48 1.78 -8.44 -6.52
N ARG A 49 2.05 -9.57 -5.86
CA ARG A 49 2.52 -9.62 -4.47
C ARG A 49 3.85 -10.35 -4.38
N GLU A 50 4.78 -9.78 -3.62
CA GLU A 50 6.03 -10.44 -3.26
C GLU A 50 6.17 -10.47 -1.74
N SER A 51 6.68 -11.58 -1.22
CA SER A 51 6.90 -11.78 0.21
C SER A 51 8.39 -11.95 0.47
N PHE A 52 8.89 -11.20 1.43
CA PHE A 52 10.29 -11.23 1.87
C PHE A 52 10.36 -11.72 3.31
N LYS A 53 11.32 -12.58 3.60
CA LYS A 53 11.53 -13.15 4.95
C LYS A 53 12.95 -12.91 5.40
N PHE A 54 13.10 -12.30 6.56
CA PHE A 54 14.40 -11.99 7.15
C PHE A 54 14.50 -12.68 8.51
N SER A 55 15.61 -13.38 8.75
CA SER A 55 15.90 -14.01 10.05
C SER A 55 16.28 -13.00 11.11
N SER A 56 16.90 -11.88 10.71
CA SER A 56 17.31 -10.77 11.56
C SER A 56 17.14 -9.45 10.84
N LEU A 57 17.12 -8.36 11.58
CA LEU A 57 17.12 -7.00 11.04
C LEU A 57 18.56 -6.49 10.97
N PRO A 58 19.02 -5.95 9.82
CA PRO A 58 20.38 -5.44 9.68
C PRO A 58 20.62 -4.25 10.61
N GLN A 59 21.80 -4.19 11.20
CA GLN A 59 22.22 -3.13 12.12
C GLN A 59 23.24 -2.17 11.47
N SER A 60 23.80 -2.53 10.32
CA SER A 60 24.76 -1.71 9.58
C SER A 60 24.47 -1.75 8.07
N LEU A 61 25.06 -0.81 7.34
CA LEU A 61 24.96 -0.77 5.86
C LEU A 61 25.54 -2.03 5.23
N GLU A 62 26.64 -2.57 5.79
CA GLU A 62 27.28 -3.79 5.30
C GLU A 62 26.34 -4.99 5.44
N GLU A 63 25.66 -5.11 6.57
CA GLU A 63 24.67 -6.18 6.78
C GLU A 63 23.49 -6.05 5.82
N LEU A 64 22.99 -4.81 5.57
CA LEU A 64 21.94 -4.57 4.60
C LEU A 64 22.39 -4.96 3.19
N GLN A 65 23.63 -4.61 2.81
CA GLN A 65 24.20 -4.91 1.48
C GLN A 65 24.51 -6.39 1.29
N ALA A 66 24.69 -7.16 2.37
CA ALA A 66 24.88 -8.60 2.30
C ALA A 66 23.59 -9.38 1.99
N LEU A 67 22.42 -8.75 2.09
CA LEU A 67 21.15 -9.38 1.77
C LEU A 67 20.99 -9.58 0.25
N PRO A 68 20.34 -10.69 -0.20
CA PRO A 68 20.08 -10.93 -1.64
C PRO A 68 19.26 -9.79 -2.30
N GLU A 69 18.45 -9.12 -1.52
CA GLU A 69 17.62 -7.98 -1.95
C GLU A 69 18.47 -6.75 -2.31
N ALA A 70 19.71 -6.67 -1.85
CA ALA A 70 20.63 -5.57 -2.15
C ALA A 70 21.07 -5.49 -3.62
N SER A 71 20.70 -6.47 -4.44
CA SER A 71 20.81 -6.39 -5.91
C SER A 71 20.04 -5.20 -6.49
N LEU A 72 18.96 -4.74 -5.83
CA LEU A 72 18.06 -3.65 -6.23
C LEU A 72 17.49 -3.81 -7.65
N ASP A 73 17.46 -5.01 -8.18
CA ASP A 73 17.02 -5.34 -9.54
C ASP A 73 15.51 -5.28 -9.72
N THR A 74 14.76 -5.29 -8.62
CA THR A 74 13.30 -5.08 -8.62
C THR A 74 12.90 -4.00 -7.61
N PRO A 75 11.81 -3.25 -7.89
CA PRO A 75 11.32 -2.23 -6.97
C PRO A 75 10.83 -2.84 -5.64
N TYR A 76 10.39 -4.10 -5.64
CA TYR A 76 9.95 -4.82 -4.45
C TYR A 76 11.09 -5.03 -3.45
N LYS A 77 12.27 -5.41 -3.94
CA LYS A 77 13.47 -5.58 -3.10
C LYS A 77 13.86 -4.26 -2.44
N THR A 78 13.92 -3.18 -3.20
CA THR A 78 14.24 -1.86 -2.66
C THR A 78 13.21 -1.40 -1.62
N ALA A 79 11.91 -1.66 -1.85
CA ALA A 79 10.87 -1.34 -0.90
C ALA A 79 11.00 -2.15 0.41
N ALA A 80 11.37 -3.43 0.32
CA ALA A 80 11.63 -4.26 1.50
C ALA A 80 12.80 -3.72 2.31
N LEU A 81 13.94 -3.43 1.65
CA LEU A 81 15.11 -2.87 2.30
C LEU A 81 14.85 -1.49 2.92
N ALA A 82 13.97 -0.68 2.34
CA ALA A 82 13.59 0.61 2.92
C ALA A 82 12.89 0.47 4.29
N VAL A 83 12.05 -0.56 4.47
CA VAL A 83 11.44 -0.86 5.77
C VAL A 83 12.52 -1.28 6.78
N LEU A 84 13.47 -2.15 6.36
CA LEU A 84 14.58 -2.57 7.23
C LEU A 84 15.45 -1.37 7.67
N ALA A 85 15.78 -0.47 6.73
CA ALA A 85 16.54 0.74 7.01
C ALA A 85 15.81 1.68 7.99
N LEU A 86 14.49 1.77 7.91
CA LEU A 86 13.68 2.51 8.88
C LEU A 86 13.70 1.85 10.27
N CYS A 87 13.69 0.52 10.34
CA CYS A 87 13.86 -0.20 11.61
C CYS A 87 15.25 0.07 12.22
N ALA A 88 16.32 -0.01 11.41
CA ALA A 88 17.67 0.32 11.85
C ALA A 88 17.76 1.76 12.36
N TYR A 89 17.11 2.72 11.69
CA TYR A 89 17.06 4.12 12.09
C TYR A 89 16.47 4.32 13.51
N THR A 90 15.52 3.49 13.92
CA THR A 90 14.94 3.58 15.27
C THR A 90 15.90 3.11 16.37
N ALA A 91 16.80 2.19 16.05
CA ALA A 91 17.81 1.66 16.98
C ALA A 91 19.10 2.49 16.96
N ASN A 92 19.56 2.85 15.75
CA ASN A 92 20.76 3.66 15.51
C ASN A 92 20.50 4.59 14.31
N ARG A 93 20.36 5.89 14.61
CA ARG A 93 20.06 6.92 13.58
C ARG A 93 21.15 7.04 12.52
N GLU A 94 22.41 6.90 12.90
CA GLU A 94 23.54 7.00 11.97
C GLU A 94 23.51 5.84 10.97
N ALA A 95 23.47 4.60 11.45
CA ALA A 95 23.37 3.41 10.61
C ALA A 95 22.12 3.44 9.70
N GLY A 96 20.96 3.79 10.25
CA GLY A 96 19.73 3.91 9.45
C GLY A 96 19.81 5.02 8.41
N THR A 97 20.48 6.14 8.71
CA THR A 97 20.74 7.23 7.75
C THR A 97 21.62 6.77 6.60
N GLU A 98 22.70 6.05 6.89
CA GLU A 98 23.58 5.48 5.87
C GLU A 98 22.84 4.52 4.94
N MET A 99 22.04 3.60 5.51
CA MET A 99 21.20 2.67 4.75
C MET A 99 20.20 3.39 3.86
N LEU A 100 19.48 4.39 4.41
CA LEU A 100 18.51 5.17 3.64
C LEU A 100 19.17 5.97 2.53
N ASN A 101 20.33 6.57 2.77
CA ASN A 101 21.10 7.28 1.74
C ASN A 101 21.57 6.34 0.63
N TRP A 102 22.03 5.14 0.97
CA TRP A 102 22.39 4.14 -0.02
C TRP A 102 21.20 3.72 -0.88
N LEU A 103 20.04 3.50 -0.28
CA LEU A 103 18.80 3.16 -0.99
C LEU A 103 18.26 4.30 -1.85
N ARG A 104 18.57 5.55 -1.51
CA ARG A 104 18.19 6.75 -2.29
C ARG A 104 19.18 7.03 -3.43
N GLY A 105 20.35 6.38 -3.42
CA GLY A 105 21.36 6.46 -4.47
C GLY A 105 21.88 7.89 -4.69
N PRO A 106 21.75 8.46 -5.92
CA PRO A 106 22.30 9.77 -6.22
C PRO A 106 21.58 10.95 -5.56
N ARG A 107 20.53 10.69 -4.79
CA ARG A 107 19.71 11.69 -4.09
C ARG A 107 19.66 11.40 -2.59
N PRO A 108 20.74 11.59 -1.83
CA PRO A 108 20.74 11.36 -0.39
C PRO A 108 19.72 12.24 0.32
N MET A 109 19.39 11.93 1.57
CA MET A 109 18.50 12.72 2.39
C MET A 109 19.04 14.13 2.61
N ASN A 110 18.16 15.10 2.52
CA ASN A 110 18.42 16.49 2.85
C ASN A 110 17.96 16.82 4.28
N GLY A 111 18.16 18.05 4.72
CA GLY A 111 17.76 18.48 6.07
C GLY A 111 16.26 18.35 6.35
N GLN A 112 15.41 18.49 5.35
CA GLN A 112 13.96 18.31 5.49
C GLN A 112 13.58 16.83 5.67
N ASP A 113 14.23 15.93 4.92
CA ASP A 113 14.06 14.49 5.07
C ASP A 113 14.43 14.04 6.49
N VAL A 114 15.57 14.51 7.01
CA VAL A 114 16.04 14.20 8.37
C VAL A 114 15.09 14.79 9.42
N SER A 115 14.65 16.03 9.24
CA SER A 115 13.68 16.66 10.15
C SER A 115 12.35 15.93 10.17
N PHE A 116 11.88 15.46 9.02
CA PHE A 116 10.67 14.62 8.93
C PHE A 116 10.82 13.32 9.71
N LEU A 117 11.93 12.59 9.54
CA LEU A 117 12.17 11.34 10.28
C LEU A 117 12.23 11.60 11.80
N ASN A 118 12.95 12.65 12.22
CA ASN A 118 13.04 13.01 13.63
C ASN A 118 11.67 13.35 14.24
N ASP A 119 10.80 14.04 13.48
CA ASP A 119 9.43 14.34 13.91
C ASP A 119 8.58 13.09 14.00
N ARG A 120 8.68 12.19 13.02
CA ARG A 120 7.88 10.95 13.01
C ARG A 120 8.26 9.98 14.15
N PHE A 121 9.54 9.89 14.48
CA PHE A 121 10.04 9.01 15.56
C PHE A 121 10.11 9.68 16.94
N ARG A 122 9.65 10.92 17.07
CA ARG A 122 9.54 11.60 18.36
C ARG A 122 8.51 10.89 19.25
N ASP A 123 8.61 11.13 20.54
CA ASP A 123 7.65 10.64 21.56
C ASP A 123 7.52 9.10 21.59
N GLY A 124 8.64 8.39 21.38
CA GLY A 124 8.68 6.93 21.48
C GLY A 124 8.03 6.18 20.32
N LYS A 125 7.71 6.85 19.19
CA LYS A 125 7.07 6.22 18.03
C LYS A 125 8.00 5.31 17.22
N THR A 126 8.96 4.66 17.88
CA THR A 126 9.91 3.73 17.24
C THR A 126 9.26 2.47 16.69
N TYR A 127 8.02 2.18 17.09
CA TYR A 127 7.23 1.05 16.59
C TYR A 127 6.77 1.21 15.12
N LEU A 128 6.74 2.42 14.57
CA LEU A 128 6.17 2.71 13.25
C LEU A 128 6.66 1.79 12.12
N PRO A 129 7.97 1.55 11.91
CA PRO A 129 8.41 0.67 10.83
C PRO A 129 8.09 -0.82 11.09
N PHE A 130 7.88 -1.22 12.34
CA PHE A 130 7.56 -2.60 12.69
C PHE A 130 6.12 -2.97 12.35
N THR A 131 5.24 -2.01 12.13
CA THR A 131 3.83 -2.22 11.76
C THR A 131 3.64 -2.91 10.41
N TYR A 132 4.70 -2.99 9.60
CA TYR A 132 4.69 -3.59 8.26
C TYR A 132 5.00 -5.08 8.24
N PHE A 133 5.49 -5.63 9.35
CA PHE A 133 5.77 -7.06 9.44
C PHE A 133 4.54 -7.86 9.85
N SER A 134 4.47 -9.09 9.35
CA SER A 134 3.42 -10.03 9.72
C SER A 134 3.36 -10.23 11.24
N GLY A 135 2.15 -10.31 11.78
CA GLY A 135 1.90 -10.49 13.21
C GLY A 135 1.94 -9.21 14.04
N SER A 136 2.34 -8.07 13.47
CA SER A 136 2.31 -6.77 14.15
C SER A 136 0.90 -6.20 14.21
N THR A 137 0.41 -5.92 15.42
CA THR A 137 -0.92 -5.34 15.66
C THR A 137 -0.84 -4.29 16.77
N PRO A 138 -1.83 -3.39 16.90
CA PRO A 138 -1.92 -2.48 18.04
C PRO A 138 -1.94 -3.21 19.39
N ASP A 139 -2.60 -4.38 19.47
CA ASP A 139 -2.76 -5.16 20.70
C ASP A 139 -1.45 -5.73 21.24
N ASN A 140 -0.45 -6.00 20.38
CA ASN A 140 0.84 -6.54 20.78
C ASN A 140 1.98 -5.50 20.72
N GLY A 141 1.64 -4.20 20.70
CA GLY A 141 2.61 -3.12 20.60
C GLY A 141 3.46 -3.17 19.32
N TYR A 142 2.91 -3.74 18.25
CA TYR A 142 3.59 -3.96 16.99
C TYR A 142 4.85 -4.83 17.06
N THR A 143 4.80 -5.85 17.92
CA THR A 143 5.86 -6.87 18.00
C THR A 143 5.66 -7.89 16.87
N PRO A 144 6.59 -7.96 15.87
CA PRO A 144 6.46 -8.88 14.74
C PRO A 144 6.64 -10.33 15.13
N THR A 145 6.04 -11.25 14.34
CA THR A 145 6.41 -12.67 14.40
C THR A 145 7.72 -12.91 13.63
N GLN A 146 8.52 -13.87 14.09
CA GLN A 146 9.73 -14.30 13.39
C GLN A 146 9.45 -15.56 12.55
N PRO A 147 10.08 -15.71 11.38
CA PRO A 147 10.97 -14.73 10.73
C PRO A 147 10.22 -13.45 10.34
N TYR A 148 10.91 -12.31 10.33
CA TYR A 148 10.36 -11.02 9.93
C TYR A 148 9.87 -11.09 8.49
N THR A 149 8.56 -11.07 8.31
CA THR A 149 7.94 -11.26 6.99
C THR A 149 7.26 -9.97 6.54
N LEU A 150 7.68 -9.46 5.37
CA LEU A 150 7.06 -8.33 4.67
C LEU A 150 6.30 -8.82 3.45
N VAL A 151 5.14 -8.23 3.19
CA VAL A 151 4.39 -8.42 1.95
C VAL A 151 4.32 -7.07 1.24
N ILE A 152 4.77 -7.04 0.00
CA ILE A 152 4.77 -5.84 -0.84
C ILE A 152 3.93 -6.11 -2.07
N GLN A 153 3.05 -5.19 -2.41
CA GLN A 153 2.11 -5.38 -3.51
C GLN A 153 2.06 -4.18 -4.46
N SER A 154 1.80 -4.47 -5.72
CA SER A 154 1.42 -3.49 -6.73
C SER A 154 -0.09 -3.52 -6.96
N ASP A 155 -0.61 -2.47 -7.58
CA ASP A 155 -1.96 -2.40 -8.10
C ASP A 155 -1.96 -1.79 -9.52
N HIS A 156 -3.16 -1.54 -10.06
CA HIS A 156 -3.33 -0.96 -11.38
C HIS A 156 -2.76 0.46 -11.54
N THR A 157 -2.48 1.18 -10.41
CA THR A 157 -1.89 2.53 -10.42
C THR A 157 -0.38 2.53 -10.22
N SER A 158 0.24 1.36 -10.07
CA SER A 158 1.65 1.26 -9.72
C SER A 158 2.61 1.77 -10.78
N ASN A 159 2.21 1.68 -12.06
CA ASN A 159 3.02 2.05 -13.23
C ASN A 159 2.51 3.30 -13.96
N ASP A 160 1.75 4.17 -13.31
CA ASP A 160 1.16 5.37 -13.94
C ASP A 160 2.21 6.37 -14.44
N GLU A 161 3.43 6.31 -13.94
CA GLU A 161 4.52 7.23 -14.26
C GLU A 161 5.74 6.48 -14.78
N ALA A 162 6.20 6.79 -15.99
CA ALA A 162 7.34 6.14 -16.62
C ALA A 162 8.63 6.29 -15.80
N GLY A 163 9.33 5.19 -15.57
CA GLY A 163 10.56 5.16 -14.76
C GLY A 163 10.33 5.18 -13.24
N TYR A 164 9.07 5.17 -12.81
CA TYR A 164 8.69 5.07 -11.41
C TYR A 164 7.80 3.86 -11.16
N MET A 165 7.84 3.36 -9.93
CA MET A 165 6.95 2.30 -9.44
C MET A 165 6.42 2.71 -8.08
N LYS A 166 5.10 2.77 -7.95
CA LYS A 166 4.43 2.95 -6.67
C LYS A 166 4.00 1.59 -6.15
N LEU A 167 4.50 1.21 -4.99
CA LEU A 167 4.16 -0.04 -4.32
C LEU A 167 3.40 0.25 -3.02
N PHE A 168 2.75 -0.76 -2.50
CA PHE A 168 1.91 -0.68 -1.32
C PHE A 168 2.30 -1.77 -0.32
N ILE A 169 2.47 -1.40 0.94
CA ILE A 169 2.84 -2.32 2.00
C ILE A 169 1.70 -2.37 3.02
N PRO A 170 1.07 -3.54 3.24
CA PRO A 170 0.08 -3.70 4.30
C PRO A 170 0.65 -3.30 5.66
N CYS A 171 -0.15 -2.64 6.47
CA CYS A 171 0.24 -2.09 7.76
C CYS A 171 -0.72 -2.61 8.83
N GLY A 172 -0.21 -3.20 9.90
CA GLY A 172 -1.04 -3.72 11.00
C GLY A 172 -1.76 -2.65 11.82
N GLY A 173 -1.38 -1.38 11.66
CA GLY A 173 -1.99 -0.24 12.34
C GLY A 173 -2.77 0.71 11.43
N ALA A 174 -3.17 0.26 10.23
CA ALA A 174 -3.92 1.09 9.31
C ALA A 174 -4.83 0.26 8.40
N ASP A 175 -6.00 0.79 8.07
CA ASP A 175 -7.00 0.11 7.23
C ASP A 175 -6.56 -0.06 5.77
N ALA A 176 -5.69 0.83 5.28
CA ALA A 176 -5.18 0.79 3.92
C ALA A 176 -3.67 0.58 3.89
N PRO A 177 -3.15 -0.19 2.91
CA PRO A 177 -1.71 -0.31 2.69
C PRO A 177 -1.05 1.05 2.45
N ARG A 178 0.18 1.22 2.94
CA ARG A 178 0.92 2.48 2.82
C ARG A 178 1.76 2.49 1.56
N PRO A 179 1.74 3.60 0.79
CA PRO A 179 2.49 3.68 -0.44
C PRO A 179 3.98 3.97 -0.21
N ILE A 180 4.79 3.44 -1.12
CA ILE A 180 6.20 3.74 -1.28
C ILE A 180 6.49 3.90 -2.77
N LYS A 181 7.24 4.91 -3.16
CA LYS A 181 7.57 5.20 -4.56
C LYS A 181 9.05 4.96 -4.82
N LEU A 182 9.32 4.18 -5.85
CA LEU A 182 10.66 3.81 -6.29
C LEU A 182 10.93 4.44 -7.66
N ARG A 183 12.21 4.71 -7.96
CA ARG A 183 12.65 5.22 -9.25
C ARG A 183 13.70 4.30 -9.85
N GLN A 184 13.54 3.97 -11.12
CA GLN A 184 14.51 3.19 -11.85
C GLN A 184 15.64 4.08 -12.39
N ARG A 185 16.88 3.64 -12.20
CA ARG A 185 18.04 4.27 -12.81
C ARG A 185 18.25 3.70 -14.21
N GLY A 186 18.22 4.56 -15.23
CA GLY A 186 18.29 4.13 -16.63
C GLY A 186 19.62 3.50 -17.04
N SER A 187 20.73 3.78 -16.32
CA SER A 187 22.07 3.31 -16.68
C SER A 187 22.29 1.81 -16.37
N ASP A 188 21.64 1.27 -15.35
CA ASP A 188 21.84 -0.11 -14.87
C ASP A 188 20.56 -0.83 -14.49
N GLY A 189 19.41 -0.18 -14.65
CA GLY A 189 18.11 -0.76 -14.36
C GLY A 189 17.78 -0.92 -12.87
N LYS A 190 18.66 -0.51 -11.95
CA LYS A 190 18.43 -0.64 -10.51
C LYS A 190 17.37 0.33 -10.03
N TRP A 191 16.67 -0.09 -8.97
CA TRP A 191 15.61 0.68 -8.34
C TRP A 191 16.08 1.33 -7.06
N PHE A 192 15.71 2.60 -6.87
CA PHE A 192 16.08 3.43 -5.72
C PHE A 192 14.85 4.01 -5.03
N LEU A 193 14.95 4.23 -3.72
CA LEU A 193 13.90 4.87 -2.94
C LEU A 193 13.74 6.34 -3.35
N TRP A 194 12.54 6.67 -3.84
CA TRP A 194 12.20 8.04 -4.23
C TRP A 194 11.44 8.77 -3.14
N GLU A 195 10.32 8.21 -2.67
CA GLU A 195 9.46 8.74 -1.61
C GLU A 195 8.88 7.59 -0.78
N GLN A 196 8.63 7.85 0.49
CA GLN A 196 7.95 6.91 1.38
C GLN A 196 6.87 7.63 2.20
N TYR A 197 5.74 6.97 2.39
CA TYR A 197 4.61 7.43 3.20
C TYR A 197 4.30 6.45 4.34
N LEU A 198 5.35 5.74 4.78
CA LEU A 198 5.25 4.62 5.72
C LEU A 198 5.06 5.06 7.18
N LEU A 199 5.38 6.32 7.51
CA LEU A 199 5.44 6.78 8.90
C LEU A 199 4.24 7.65 9.31
N THR A 200 3.13 7.60 8.55
CA THR A 200 1.97 8.45 8.79
C THR A 200 0.68 7.65 8.85
N GLY A 201 -0.29 8.12 9.67
CA GLY A 201 -1.62 7.52 9.74
C GLY A 201 -1.61 6.10 10.29
N VAL A 202 -0.73 5.77 11.22
CA VAL A 202 -0.67 4.50 11.93
C VAL A 202 -1.30 4.68 13.31
N GLN A 203 -2.13 3.76 13.73
CA GLN A 203 -2.74 3.73 15.06
C GLN A 203 -1.68 3.62 16.15
N LEU A 204 -1.96 4.16 17.32
CA LEU A 204 -1.12 3.96 18.50
C LEU A 204 -1.14 2.49 18.93
N PRO A 205 -0.07 1.97 19.55
CA PRO A 205 -0.16 0.75 20.33
C PRO A 205 -1.26 0.88 21.38
N LYS A 206 -2.02 -0.18 21.60
CA LYS A 206 -3.18 -0.14 22.52
C LYS A 206 -2.83 0.35 23.92
N GLU A 207 -1.65 -0.03 24.44
CA GLU A 207 -1.16 0.44 25.73
C GLU A 207 -0.86 1.94 25.81
N GLN A 208 -0.70 2.59 24.66
CA GLN A 208 -0.43 4.03 24.55
C GLN A 208 -1.68 4.83 24.14
N ASP A 209 -2.78 4.15 23.81
CA ASP A 209 -4.01 4.79 23.39
C ASP A 209 -4.87 5.14 24.62
N PRO A 210 -5.07 6.43 24.94
CA PRO A 210 -5.89 6.83 26.09
C PRO A 210 -7.36 6.49 25.95
N TRP A 211 -7.79 6.01 24.78
CA TRP A 211 -9.18 5.66 24.48
C TRP A 211 -9.40 4.15 24.26
N ALA A 212 -8.36 3.30 24.44
CA ALA A 212 -8.42 1.84 24.22
C ALA A 212 -9.15 1.11 25.36
#